data_1bee40088fdc93999a6313a362b396be
#
_entry.id   1bee40088fdc93999a6313a362b396be
#
_cell.length_a   1.000
_cell.length_b   1.000
_cell.length_c   1.000
_cell.angle_alpha   90.00
_cell.angle_beta   90.00
_cell.angle_gamma   90.00
#
_symmetry.space_group_name_H-M   'P 1'
#
loop_
_entity.id
_entity.type
_entity.pdbx_description
1 polymer ?
#
loop_
_entity_poly.entity_id
_entity_poly.type
_entity_poly.pdbx_seq_one_letter_code
_entity_poly.pdbx_strand_id
1 'polypeptide(L)'
;MKRILFIIIFITQNVMADGLQINNIIEGEGAEIIKHSKIQVHYTGKLQDGTKFDSSYDRGEPFSFQIGLRQVIEGWETGLMGMKVGGKRTLIIPPELAYGERGAGDLIPPNATLTFDVELVAVQDPGYGFVKAEEI
;
A
#
# COMPACT_ATOMS: atom_id res chain seq x y z
N MET A 1 14.57 10.35 -30.78
CA MET A 1 14.68 11.06 -29.52
C MET A 1 14.77 10.10 -28.37
N LYS A 2 15.85 10.15 -27.62
CA LYS A 2 16.02 9.27 -26.45
C LYS A 2 15.20 9.81 -25.30
N ARG A 3 14.25 9.02 -24.81
CA ARG A 3 13.63 9.31 -23.53
C ARG A 3 14.64 9.01 -22.41
N ILE A 4 14.94 10.00 -21.62
CA ILE A 4 15.71 9.81 -20.41
C ILE A 4 14.72 9.37 -19.35
N LEU A 5 14.81 8.09 -18.99
CA LEU A 5 14.01 7.56 -17.90
C LEU A 5 14.70 7.92 -16.58
N PHE A 6 14.15 8.90 -15.88
CA PHE A 6 14.58 9.18 -14.52
C PHE A 6 13.88 8.24 -13.59
N ILE A 7 14.56 7.17 -13.19
CA ILE A 7 14.11 6.37 -12.06
C ILE A 7 14.56 7.11 -10.82
N ILE A 8 13.66 7.86 -10.22
CA ILE A 8 13.95 8.48 -8.94
C ILE A 8 13.72 7.42 -7.87
N ILE A 9 14.79 6.79 -7.44
CA ILE A 9 14.75 5.89 -6.30
C ILE A 9 14.92 6.76 -5.07
N PHE A 10 13.82 6.99 -4.36
CA PHE A 10 13.91 7.62 -3.04
C PHE A 10 14.39 6.59 -2.04
N ILE A 11 15.71 6.52 -1.87
CA ILE A 11 16.29 5.78 -0.76
C ILE A 11 16.11 6.65 0.48
N THR A 12 15.15 6.28 1.33
CA THR A 12 14.94 6.85 2.66
C THR A 12 14.19 8.17 2.76
N GLN A 13 12.90 8.18 2.46
CA GLN A 13 12.01 9.13 3.11
C GLN A 13 11.09 8.34 4.06
N ASN A 14 11.54 8.23 5.30
CA ASN A 14 10.70 7.72 6.36
C ASN A 14 9.77 8.83 6.79
N VAL A 15 8.50 8.70 6.44
CA VAL A 15 7.46 9.55 7.01
C VAL A 15 6.84 8.80 8.17
N MET A 16 6.89 9.38 9.36
CA MET A 16 6.33 8.82 10.57
C MET A 16 5.06 9.57 10.96
N ALA A 17 3.95 8.86 11.07
CA ALA A 17 2.71 9.39 11.62
C ALA A 17 2.13 8.34 12.57
N ASP A 18 2.01 8.66 13.85
CA ASP A 18 1.47 7.77 14.89
C ASP A 18 2.19 6.40 14.97
N GLY A 19 3.51 6.40 14.74
CA GLY A 19 4.31 5.18 14.71
C GLY A 19 4.31 4.46 13.35
N LEU A 20 3.49 4.91 12.41
CA LEU A 20 3.47 4.37 11.05
C LEU A 20 4.71 4.84 10.29
N GLN A 21 5.44 3.90 9.70
CA GLN A 21 6.59 4.20 8.86
C GLN A 21 6.22 3.99 7.40
N ILE A 22 6.42 5.01 6.58
CA ILE A 22 6.14 4.97 5.14
C ILE A 22 7.45 5.19 4.39
N ASN A 23 7.88 4.18 3.66
CA ASN A 23 9.06 4.25 2.83
C ASN A 23 8.66 4.25 1.36
N ASN A 24 8.91 5.35 0.66
CA ASN A 24 8.67 5.42 -0.78
C ASN A 24 9.84 4.76 -1.51
N ILE A 25 9.60 3.63 -2.14
CA ILE A 25 10.62 2.87 -2.86
C ILE A 25 10.70 3.34 -4.31
N ILE A 26 9.53 3.42 -4.96
CA ILE A 26 9.39 3.93 -6.33
C ILE A 26 8.24 4.90 -6.32
N GLU A 27 8.45 6.10 -6.86
CA GLU A 27 7.36 7.01 -7.08
C GLU A 27 6.70 6.72 -8.43
N GLY A 28 5.38 6.51 -8.41
CA GLY A 28 4.62 6.30 -9.63
C GLY A 28 4.42 7.60 -10.40
N GLU A 29 4.05 7.46 -11.66
CA GLU A 29 3.79 8.61 -12.53
C GLU A 29 2.32 8.73 -12.92
N GLY A 30 1.50 7.75 -12.55
CA GLY A 30 0.08 7.73 -12.88
C GLY A 30 -0.79 8.49 -11.91
N ALA A 31 -2.09 8.17 -11.91
CA ALA A 31 -3.07 8.82 -11.06
C ALA A 31 -2.75 8.64 -9.58
N GLU A 32 -3.02 9.68 -8.81
CA GLU A 32 -2.76 9.70 -7.37
C GLU A 32 -3.99 9.22 -6.61
N ILE A 33 -3.76 8.47 -5.53
CA ILE A 33 -4.82 8.12 -4.60
C ILE A 33 -5.29 9.39 -3.88
N ILE A 34 -6.56 9.72 -4.06
CA ILE A 34 -7.23 10.79 -3.35
C ILE A 34 -8.33 10.20 -2.47
N LYS A 35 -8.99 11.05 -1.68
CA LYS A 35 -10.07 10.63 -0.80
C LYS A 35 -11.15 9.87 -1.57
N HIS A 36 -11.51 8.69 -1.07
CA HIS A 36 -12.53 7.80 -1.63
C HIS A 36 -12.21 7.18 -2.99
N SER A 37 -10.95 7.22 -3.42
CA SER A 37 -10.52 6.47 -4.61
C SER A 37 -10.77 4.98 -4.43
N LYS A 38 -11.22 4.31 -5.49
CA LYS A 38 -11.18 2.85 -5.57
C LYS A 38 -9.82 2.46 -6.11
N ILE A 39 -9.14 1.56 -5.45
CA ILE A 39 -7.76 1.22 -5.80
C ILE A 39 -7.57 -0.27 -5.93
N GLN A 40 -6.58 -0.64 -6.73
CA GLN A 40 -6.09 -1.99 -6.85
C GLN A 40 -4.61 -2.01 -6.53
N VAL A 41 -4.22 -2.89 -5.62
CA VAL A 41 -2.83 -3.04 -5.20
C VAL A 41 -2.41 -4.49 -5.25
N HIS A 42 -1.13 -4.70 -5.57
CA HIS A 42 -0.45 -5.93 -5.20
C HIS A 42 0.32 -5.69 -3.91
N TYR A 43 0.34 -6.67 -3.05
CA TYR A 43 1.04 -6.53 -1.78
C TYR A 43 1.53 -7.87 -1.24
N THR A 44 2.53 -7.78 -0.38
CA THR A 44 3.00 -8.89 0.45
C THR A 44 3.10 -8.39 1.88
N GLY A 45 2.45 -9.07 2.79
CA GLY A 45 2.48 -8.76 4.22
C GLY A 45 3.33 -9.75 4.99
N LYS A 46 4.17 -9.24 5.87
CA LYS A 46 5.09 -10.02 6.71
C LYS A 46 5.04 -9.59 8.16
N LEU A 47 5.26 -10.56 9.04
CA LEU A 47 5.50 -10.32 10.46
C LEU A 47 6.94 -9.82 10.68
N GLN A 48 7.26 -9.39 11.90
CA GLN A 48 8.60 -8.89 12.24
C GLN A 48 9.70 -9.94 12.05
N ASP A 49 9.39 -11.22 12.23
CA ASP A 49 10.35 -12.29 12.00
C ASP A 49 10.55 -12.66 10.53
N GLY A 50 9.87 -11.95 9.62
CA GLY A 50 9.94 -12.20 8.18
C GLY A 50 8.92 -13.20 7.65
N THR A 51 8.09 -13.79 8.51
CA THR A 51 7.06 -14.72 8.10
C THR A 51 6.02 -14.02 7.22
N LYS A 52 5.84 -14.49 5.99
CA LYS A 52 4.79 -14.01 5.09
C LYS A 52 3.45 -14.53 5.57
N PHE A 53 2.49 -13.64 5.83
CA PHE A 53 1.16 -14.05 6.27
C PHE A 53 0.10 -13.85 5.18
N ASP A 54 0.36 -13.02 4.17
CA ASP A 54 -0.57 -12.80 3.08
C ASP A 54 0.15 -12.19 1.89
N SER A 55 -0.34 -12.50 0.67
CA SER A 55 0.18 -11.91 -0.55
C SER A 55 -0.85 -12.02 -1.67
N SER A 56 -1.12 -10.88 -2.33
CA SER A 56 -1.97 -10.86 -3.52
C SER A 56 -1.34 -11.62 -4.68
N TYR A 57 -0.01 -11.66 -4.76
CA TYR A 57 0.68 -12.41 -5.80
C TYR A 57 0.40 -13.91 -5.72
N ASP A 58 0.23 -14.43 -4.51
CA ASP A 58 -0.09 -15.86 -4.31
C ASP A 58 -1.48 -16.20 -4.83
N ARG A 59 -2.39 -15.22 -4.87
CA ARG A 59 -3.75 -15.38 -5.41
C ARG A 59 -3.81 -15.10 -6.91
N GLY A 60 -2.76 -14.52 -7.49
CA GLY A 60 -2.67 -14.21 -8.91
C GLY A 60 -3.51 -13.02 -9.37
N GLU A 61 -4.02 -12.21 -8.45
CA GLU A 61 -4.80 -11.03 -8.79
C GLU A 61 -4.60 -9.92 -7.77
N PRO A 62 -4.70 -8.63 -8.19
CA PRO A 62 -4.60 -7.52 -7.25
C PRO A 62 -5.81 -7.48 -6.31
N PHE A 63 -5.59 -6.90 -5.15
CA PHE A 63 -6.62 -6.65 -4.16
C PHE A 63 -7.27 -5.30 -4.43
N SER A 64 -8.61 -5.27 -4.47
CA SER A 64 -9.39 -4.06 -4.75
C SER A 64 -10.15 -3.62 -3.51
N PHE A 65 -10.09 -2.33 -3.21
CA PHE A 65 -10.87 -1.73 -2.13
C PHE A 65 -11.03 -0.23 -2.37
N GLN A 66 -11.93 0.39 -1.61
CA GLN A 66 -12.12 1.84 -1.65
C GLN A 66 -11.51 2.45 -0.40
N ILE A 67 -10.59 3.40 -0.58
CA ILE A 67 -9.95 4.08 0.54
C ILE A 67 -10.94 5.03 1.23
N GLY A 68 -10.80 5.20 2.54
CA GLY A 68 -11.64 6.09 3.31
C GLY A 68 -12.91 5.45 3.89
N LEU A 69 -13.17 4.17 3.62
CA LEU A 69 -14.36 3.47 4.09
C LEU A 69 -14.07 2.44 5.17
N ARG A 70 -12.87 2.42 5.70
CA ARG A 70 -12.44 1.46 6.74
C ARG A 70 -12.62 0.00 6.33
N GLN A 71 -12.44 -0.28 5.04
CA GLN A 71 -12.44 -1.64 4.50
C GLN A 71 -11.13 -2.37 4.77
N VAL A 72 -10.09 -1.63 5.12
CA VAL A 72 -8.73 -2.12 5.40
C VAL A 72 -8.23 -1.54 6.71
N ILE A 73 -7.13 -2.07 7.21
CA ILE A 73 -6.52 -1.57 8.46
C ILE A 73 -6.15 -0.09 8.34
N GLU A 74 -6.14 0.60 9.48
CA GLU A 74 -5.91 2.04 9.51
C GLU A 74 -4.54 2.43 8.95
N GLY A 75 -3.52 1.59 9.15
CA GLY A 75 -2.20 1.81 8.58
C GLY A 75 -2.21 1.87 7.05
N TRP A 76 -3.12 1.17 6.40
CA TRP A 76 -3.32 1.28 4.94
C TRP A 76 -4.11 2.53 4.58
N GLU A 77 -5.16 2.84 5.34
CA GLU A 77 -5.96 4.05 5.10
C GLU A 77 -5.08 5.31 5.10
N THR A 78 -4.14 5.37 6.01
CA THR A 78 -3.19 6.49 6.12
C THR A 78 -1.97 6.30 5.22
N GLY A 79 -1.42 5.10 5.20
CA GLY A 79 -0.13 4.83 4.55
C GLY A 79 -0.13 4.83 3.04
N LEU A 80 -1.29 4.62 2.41
CA LEU A 80 -1.40 4.59 0.95
C LEU A 80 -1.81 5.92 0.34
N MET A 81 -2.26 6.88 1.15
CA MET A 81 -2.66 8.20 0.63
C MET A 81 -1.51 8.87 -0.13
N GLY A 82 -1.86 9.49 -1.24
CA GLY A 82 -0.90 10.20 -2.07
C GLY A 82 -0.03 9.32 -2.96
N MET A 83 -0.19 8.00 -2.88
CA MET A 83 0.52 7.08 -3.75
C MET A 83 0.01 7.20 -5.19
N LYS A 84 0.90 7.08 -6.16
CA LYS A 84 0.56 7.17 -7.59
C LYS A 84 0.68 5.81 -8.26
N VAL A 85 -0.14 5.59 -9.28
CA VAL A 85 -0.10 4.33 -10.06
C VAL A 85 1.31 4.11 -10.61
N GLY A 86 1.80 2.89 -10.44
CA GLY A 86 3.18 2.50 -10.76
C GLY A 86 4.12 2.64 -9.57
N GLY A 87 3.68 3.26 -8.49
CA GLY A 87 4.48 3.45 -7.29
C GLY A 87 4.58 2.20 -6.43
N LYS A 88 5.62 2.17 -5.61
CA LYS A 88 5.84 1.12 -4.61
C LYS A 88 6.18 1.76 -3.28
N ARG A 89 5.54 1.30 -2.23
CA ARG A 89 5.81 1.70 -0.85
C ARG A 89 6.00 0.49 0.03
N THR A 90 6.85 0.65 1.04
CA THR A 90 6.90 -0.25 2.18
C THR A 90 6.27 0.45 3.37
N LEU A 91 5.29 -0.19 3.98
CA LEU A 91 4.60 0.30 5.18
C LEU A 91 5.00 -0.56 6.36
N ILE A 92 5.50 0.05 7.43
CA ILE A 92 5.74 -0.63 8.69
C ILE A 92 4.70 -0.11 9.67
N ILE A 93 3.77 -0.97 10.04
CA ILE A 93 2.54 -0.60 10.73
C ILE A 93 2.55 -1.17 12.14
N PRO A 94 2.51 -0.30 13.17
CA PRO A 94 2.42 -0.78 14.55
C PRO A 94 1.06 -1.42 14.81
N PRO A 95 0.93 -2.27 15.83
CA PRO A 95 -0.31 -2.99 16.10
C PRO A 95 -1.52 -2.08 16.29
N GLU A 96 -1.34 -0.87 16.82
CA GLU A 96 -2.43 0.09 17.05
C GLU A 96 -3.12 0.53 15.74
N LEU A 97 -2.42 0.44 14.63
CA LEU A 97 -2.94 0.77 13.30
C LEU A 97 -3.18 -0.47 12.44
N ALA A 98 -3.12 -1.63 13.03
CA ALA A 98 -3.33 -2.93 12.38
C ALA A 98 -4.36 -3.74 13.16
N TYR A 99 -3.98 -4.87 13.74
CA TYR A 99 -4.91 -5.79 14.38
C TYR A 99 -4.83 -5.76 15.93
N GLY A 100 -4.01 -4.89 16.48
CA GLY A 100 -3.96 -4.60 17.92
C GLY A 100 -3.65 -5.80 18.79
N GLU A 101 -4.22 -5.77 20.00
CA GLU A 101 -4.04 -6.82 21.01
C GLU A 101 -4.75 -8.13 20.64
N ARG A 102 -5.75 -8.07 19.76
CA ARG A 102 -6.51 -9.26 19.37
C ARG A 102 -5.76 -10.10 18.34
N GLY A 103 -4.97 -9.47 17.46
CA GLY A 103 -4.41 -10.13 16.30
C GLY A 103 -5.48 -10.51 15.29
N ALA A 104 -5.19 -11.40 14.36
CA ALA A 104 -6.13 -11.85 13.34
C ALA A 104 -5.92 -13.33 13.03
N GLY A 105 -6.91 -14.14 13.38
CA GLY A 105 -6.88 -15.59 13.15
C GLY A 105 -5.62 -16.25 13.70
N ASP A 106 -5.17 -17.29 12.99
CA ASP A 106 -3.95 -18.01 13.37
C ASP A 106 -2.67 -17.40 12.78
N LEU A 107 -2.83 -16.39 11.90
CA LEU A 107 -1.70 -15.86 11.13
C LEU A 107 -1.05 -14.64 11.77
N ILE A 108 -1.84 -13.79 12.39
CA ILE A 108 -1.34 -12.54 12.99
C ILE A 108 -1.50 -12.60 14.50
N PRO A 109 -0.38 -12.72 15.24
CA PRO A 109 -0.43 -12.78 16.69
C PRO A 109 -0.83 -11.45 17.33
N PRO A 110 -1.19 -11.46 18.61
CA PRO A 110 -1.44 -10.21 19.34
C PRO A 110 -0.23 -9.27 19.31
N ASN A 111 -0.50 -7.99 19.23
CA ASN A 111 0.51 -6.92 19.27
C ASN A 111 1.58 -7.03 18.18
N ALA A 112 1.20 -7.48 16.98
CA ALA A 112 2.13 -7.63 15.88
C ALA A 112 2.32 -6.34 15.11
N THR A 113 3.57 -5.98 14.89
CA THR A 113 3.96 -4.97 13.89
C THR A 113 4.03 -5.65 12.53
N LEU A 114 3.39 -5.06 11.53
CA LEU A 114 3.29 -5.64 10.20
C LEU A 114 4.11 -4.83 9.20
N THR A 115 4.74 -5.51 8.26
CA THR A 115 5.43 -4.87 7.14
C THR A 115 4.73 -5.27 5.85
N PHE A 116 4.30 -4.27 5.07
CA PHE A 116 3.69 -4.50 3.77
C PHE A 116 4.52 -3.84 2.69
N ASP A 117 4.86 -4.63 1.68
CA ASP A 117 5.36 -4.09 0.42
C ASP A 117 4.17 -3.96 -0.52
N VAL A 118 3.88 -2.74 -0.98
CA VAL A 118 2.68 -2.43 -1.75
C VAL A 118 3.04 -1.80 -3.08
N GLU A 119 2.41 -2.29 -4.16
CA GLU A 119 2.49 -1.71 -5.49
C GLU A 119 1.09 -1.26 -5.91
N LEU A 120 0.95 -0.01 -6.31
CA LEU A 120 -0.33 0.53 -6.78
C LEU A 120 -0.51 0.22 -8.26
N VAL A 121 -1.53 -0.57 -8.57
CA VAL A 121 -1.78 -1.06 -9.93
C VAL A 121 -2.76 -0.16 -10.69
N ALA A 122 -3.82 0.27 -10.03
CA ALA A 122 -4.87 1.08 -10.65
C ALA A 122 -5.58 1.95 -9.63
N VAL A 123 -6.06 3.09 -10.10
CA VAL A 123 -6.87 4.03 -9.32
C VAL A 123 -8.10 4.40 -10.12
N GLN A 124 -9.24 4.40 -9.46
CA GLN A 124 -10.49 4.95 -9.98
C GLN A 124 -10.95 6.04 -9.02
N ASP A 125 -11.07 7.26 -9.53
CA ASP A 125 -11.67 8.32 -8.75
C ASP A 125 -13.17 8.10 -8.60
N PRO A 126 -13.79 8.61 -7.52
CA PRO A 126 -15.23 8.47 -7.35
C PRO A 126 -15.98 9.01 -8.57
N GLY A 127 -16.81 8.15 -9.20
CA GLY A 127 -17.60 8.53 -10.36
C GLY A 127 -16.98 8.25 -11.73
N TYR A 128 -15.74 7.77 -11.79
CA TYR A 128 -15.06 7.42 -13.03
C TYR A 128 -14.67 5.94 -13.07
N GLY A 129 -14.43 5.42 -14.26
CA GLY A 129 -13.92 4.07 -14.42
C GLY A 129 -12.45 3.94 -13.98
N PHE A 130 -12.00 2.72 -13.70
CA PHE A 130 -10.61 2.49 -13.32
C PHE A 130 -9.66 3.00 -14.40
N VAL A 131 -8.69 3.80 -13.97
CA VAL A 131 -7.66 4.35 -14.85
C VAL A 131 -6.36 3.61 -14.56
N LYS A 132 -5.84 2.94 -15.58
CA LYS A 132 -4.56 2.26 -15.52
C LYS A 132 -3.43 3.21 -15.89
N ALA A 133 -2.22 2.87 -15.49
CA ALA A 133 -1.05 3.72 -15.77
C ALA A 133 -0.88 4.02 -17.27
N GLU A 134 -1.20 3.06 -18.12
CA GLU A 134 -1.05 3.21 -19.58
C GLU A 134 -2.15 4.07 -20.24
N GLU A 135 -3.17 4.45 -19.48
CA GLU A 135 -4.30 5.26 -20.00
C GLU A 135 -4.22 6.74 -19.59
N ILE A 136 -3.16 7.10 -18.89
CA ILE A 136 -3.00 8.45 -18.32
C ILE A 136 -1.97 9.25 -19.12
#